data_8988233f86dfc97e3b904402c67fe6e2
#
_entry.id   8988233f86dfc97e3b904402c67fe6e2
#
_cell.length_a   1.000
_cell.length_b   1.000
_cell.length_c   1.000
_cell.angle_alpha   90.00
_cell.angle_beta   90.00
_cell.angle_gamma   90.00
#
_symmetry.space_group_name_H-M   'P 1'
#
loop_
_entity.id
_entity.type
_entity.pdbx_description
1 polymer ?
#
loop_
_entity_poly.entity_id
_entity_poly.type
_entity_poly.pdbx_seq_one_letter_code
_entity_poly.pdbx_strand_id
1 'polypeptide(L)'
;MEKELNIPEGTEVTEPLKIYLNEIGQIPLLDAEEEKELGRRSVDGDEEARRRLEEGNLRLVVSIAKHYTGRGIPLMDLIQEGNIGLMRAVEKYDFTK
;
A
#
# COMPACT_ATOMS: atom_id res chain seq x y z
N MET A 1 8.89 -1.84 17.15
CA MET A 1 7.97 -1.94 15.99
C MET A 1 8.15 -0.75 15.08
N GLU A 2 8.38 -1.02 13.85
CA GLU A 2 8.64 0.02 12.87
C GLU A 2 7.33 0.51 12.27
N LYS A 3 7.01 1.76 12.48
CA LYS A 3 5.79 2.34 11.93
C LYS A 3 6.06 3.37 10.86
N GLU A 4 7.32 3.79 10.74
CA GLU A 4 7.68 4.78 9.74
C GLU A 4 8.12 4.10 8.46
N LEU A 5 7.82 4.76 7.35
CA LEU A 5 8.26 4.28 6.06
C LEU A 5 9.63 4.86 5.79
N ASN A 6 10.65 4.01 5.90
CA ASN A 6 12.02 4.43 5.69
C ASN A 6 12.29 4.63 4.21
N ILE A 7 12.61 5.86 3.84
CA ILE A 7 12.88 6.21 2.45
C ILE A 7 14.39 6.27 2.26
N PRO A 8 14.92 5.64 1.20
CA PRO A 8 16.37 5.64 0.99
C PRO A 8 16.93 7.05 0.86
N GLU A 9 18.15 7.22 1.36
CA GLU A 9 18.85 8.48 1.22
C GLU A 9 19.00 8.84 -0.25
N GLY A 10 18.94 10.13 -0.54
CA GLY A 10 19.06 10.58 -1.91
C GLY A 10 17.77 10.58 -2.70
N THR A 11 16.70 10.05 -2.11
CA THR A 11 15.41 10.06 -2.77
C THR A 11 14.84 11.47 -2.71
N GLU A 12 14.41 11.98 -3.86
CA GLU A 12 13.79 13.30 -3.89
C GLU A 12 12.41 13.22 -3.27
N VAL A 13 12.17 14.06 -2.26
CA VAL A 13 10.88 14.08 -1.57
C VAL A 13 10.22 15.42 -1.82
N THR A 14 9.27 15.45 -2.74
CA THR A 14 8.49 16.63 -3.02
C THR A 14 7.40 16.80 -1.96
N GLU A 15 6.78 17.98 -1.92
CA GLU A 15 5.70 18.20 -0.96
C GLU A 15 4.55 17.23 -1.14
N PRO A 16 4.04 17.00 -2.36
CA PRO A 16 2.96 16.02 -2.53
C PRO A 16 3.35 14.62 -2.04
N LEU A 17 4.58 14.21 -2.30
CA LEU A 17 5.03 12.90 -1.83
C LEU A 17 5.11 12.86 -0.31
N LYS A 18 5.58 13.96 0.30
CA LYS A 18 5.70 14.03 1.74
C LYS A 18 4.33 13.90 2.41
N ILE A 19 3.34 14.59 1.85
CA ILE A 19 1.98 14.51 2.38
C ILE A 19 1.44 13.09 2.26
N TYR A 20 1.65 12.47 1.11
CA TYR A 20 1.19 11.11 0.88
C TYR A 20 1.83 10.12 1.86
N LEU A 21 3.15 10.23 2.04
CA LEU A 21 3.85 9.32 2.95
C LEU A 21 3.37 9.50 4.39
N ASN A 22 3.06 10.72 4.77
CA ASN A 22 2.52 10.99 6.10
C ASN A 22 1.19 10.28 6.30
N GLU A 23 0.32 10.38 5.32
CA GLU A 23 -1.00 9.75 5.39
C GLU A 23 -0.88 8.23 5.42
N ILE A 24 -0.02 7.69 4.56
CA ILE A 24 0.19 6.25 4.51
C ILE A 24 0.76 5.72 5.81
N GLY A 25 1.65 6.50 6.44
CA GLY A 25 2.25 6.09 7.69
C GLY A 25 1.28 5.98 8.84
N GLN A 26 0.12 6.62 8.73
CA GLN A 26 -0.89 6.57 9.78
C GLN A 26 -1.84 5.38 9.63
N ILE A 27 -1.79 4.68 8.50
CA ILE A 27 -2.64 3.52 8.29
C ILE A 27 -2.15 2.36 9.16
N PRO A 28 -3.05 1.75 9.94
CA PRO A 28 -2.61 0.62 10.79
C PRO A 28 -2.10 -0.54 9.95
N LEU A 29 -1.08 -1.20 10.46
CA LEU A 29 -0.58 -2.41 9.83
C LEU A 29 -1.53 -3.56 10.14
N LEU A 30 -1.78 -4.40 9.13
CA LEU A 30 -2.63 -5.56 9.29
C LEU A 30 -1.74 -6.79 9.44
N ASP A 31 -2.07 -7.64 10.43
CA ASP A 31 -1.38 -8.92 10.49
C ASP A 31 -2.08 -9.91 9.55
N ALA A 32 -1.50 -11.11 9.44
CA ALA A 32 -1.98 -12.09 8.47
C ALA A 32 -3.42 -12.51 8.76
N GLU A 33 -3.77 -12.63 10.04
CA GLU A 33 -5.12 -13.06 10.39
C GLU A 33 -6.14 -11.98 10.12
N GLU A 34 -5.82 -10.74 10.42
CA GLU A 34 -6.70 -9.63 10.13
C GLU A 34 -6.93 -9.51 8.63
N GLU A 35 -5.86 -9.65 7.86
CA GLU A 35 -5.95 -9.56 6.41
C GLU A 35 -6.87 -10.65 5.86
N LYS A 36 -6.73 -11.86 6.40
CA LYS A 36 -7.55 -12.98 5.96
C LYS A 36 -9.02 -12.77 6.30
N GLU A 37 -9.28 -12.28 7.50
CA GLU A 37 -10.65 -12.02 7.92
C GLU A 37 -11.29 -10.92 7.08
N LEU A 38 -10.54 -9.86 6.84
CA LEU A 38 -11.04 -8.77 5.99
C LEU A 38 -11.28 -9.25 4.56
N GLY A 39 -10.40 -10.13 4.08
CA GLY A 39 -10.57 -10.71 2.75
C GLY A 39 -11.87 -11.49 2.65
N ARG A 40 -12.14 -12.31 3.66
CA ARG A 40 -13.37 -13.09 3.68
C ARG A 40 -14.60 -12.18 3.68
N ARG A 41 -14.57 -11.15 4.51
CA ARG A 41 -15.69 -10.22 4.58
C ARG A 41 -15.86 -9.43 3.29
N SER A 42 -14.73 -9.13 2.64
CA SER A 42 -14.77 -8.40 1.36
C SER A 42 -15.46 -9.22 0.28
N VAL A 43 -15.20 -10.51 0.26
CA VAL A 43 -15.85 -11.40 -0.70
C VAL A 43 -17.36 -11.43 -0.46
N ASP A 44 -17.77 -11.32 0.80
CA ASP A 44 -19.19 -11.30 1.17
C ASP A 44 -19.85 -9.95 0.92
N GLY A 45 -19.12 -8.98 0.37
CA GLY A 45 -19.70 -7.70 0.03
C GLY A 45 -19.51 -6.61 1.06
N ASP A 46 -18.65 -6.84 2.06
CA ASP A 46 -18.37 -5.83 3.10
C ASP A 46 -17.44 -4.76 2.52
N GLU A 47 -18.02 -3.61 2.17
CA GLU A 47 -17.25 -2.54 1.55
C GLU A 47 -16.21 -1.95 2.48
N GLU A 48 -16.49 -1.89 3.76
CA GLU A 48 -15.52 -1.38 4.71
C GLU A 48 -14.30 -2.30 4.79
N ALA A 49 -14.54 -3.60 4.78
CA ALA A 49 -13.43 -4.56 4.81
C ALA A 49 -12.57 -4.40 3.57
N ARG A 50 -13.21 -4.21 2.42
CA ARG A 50 -12.49 -4.01 1.17
C ARG A 50 -11.63 -2.74 1.24
N ARG A 51 -12.19 -1.65 1.77
CA ARG A 51 -11.47 -0.40 1.89
C ARG A 51 -10.25 -0.56 2.80
N ARG A 52 -10.43 -1.26 3.92
CA ARG A 52 -9.32 -1.46 4.84
C ARG A 52 -8.20 -2.29 4.25
N LEU A 53 -8.57 -3.29 3.42
CA LEU A 53 -7.56 -4.07 2.72
C LEU A 53 -6.79 -3.21 1.73
N GLU A 54 -7.51 -2.38 0.98
CA GLU A 54 -6.86 -1.50 0.02
C GLU A 54 -5.91 -0.53 0.70
N GLU A 55 -6.33 0.04 1.83
CA GLU A 55 -5.47 0.96 2.58
C GLU A 55 -4.21 0.27 3.10
N GLY A 56 -4.38 -0.93 3.63
CA GLY A 56 -3.23 -1.68 4.14
C GLY A 56 -2.24 -2.01 3.03
N ASN A 57 -2.76 -2.32 1.86
CA ASN A 57 -1.91 -2.65 0.73
C ASN A 57 -1.24 -1.43 0.12
N LEU A 58 -1.81 -0.23 0.29
CA LEU A 58 -1.13 1.00 -0.14
C LEU A 58 0.22 1.12 0.56
N ARG A 59 0.25 0.79 1.84
CA ARG A 59 1.48 0.84 2.60
C ARG A 59 2.49 -0.17 2.07
N LEU A 60 2.00 -1.34 1.68
CA LEU A 60 2.86 -2.36 1.10
C LEU A 60 3.45 -1.89 -0.22
N VAL A 61 2.63 -1.23 -1.05
CA VAL A 61 3.12 -0.71 -2.33
C VAL A 61 4.27 0.27 -2.11
N VAL A 62 4.15 1.16 -1.13
CA VAL A 62 5.23 2.09 -0.83
C VAL A 62 6.48 1.34 -0.38
N SER A 63 6.32 0.32 0.45
CA SER A 63 7.44 -0.46 0.94
C SER A 63 8.18 -1.16 -0.20
N ILE A 64 7.44 -1.64 -1.19
CA ILE A 64 8.05 -2.28 -2.35
C ILE A 64 8.69 -1.24 -3.25
N ALA A 65 7.97 -0.16 -3.53
CA ALA A 65 8.44 0.85 -4.48
C ALA A 65 9.77 1.46 -4.04
N LYS A 66 9.94 1.66 -2.73
CA LYS A 66 11.17 2.31 -2.26
C LYS A 66 12.42 1.51 -2.57
N HIS A 67 12.28 0.21 -2.83
CA HIS A 67 13.43 -0.62 -3.19
C HIS A 67 13.86 -0.43 -4.64
N TYR A 68 13.04 0.26 -5.42
CA TYR A 68 13.34 0.49 -6.84
C TYR A 68 13.75 1.92 -7.13
N THR A 69 13.92 2.74 -6.08
CA THR A 69 14.41 4.10 -6.28
C THR A 69 15.87 4.06 -6.75
N GLY A 70 16.31 5.15 -7.38
CA GLY A 70 17.67 5.23 -7.86
C GLY A 70 17.85 4.68 -9.25
N ARG A 71 16.77 4.26 -9.90
CA ARG A 71 16.84 3.70 -11.26
C ARG A 71 16.28 4.69 -12.28
N GLY A 72 16.24 5.97 -11.93
CA GLY A 72 15.80 6.99 -12.86
C GLY A 72 14.30 7.23 -12.85
N ILE A 73 13.54 6.49 -12.07
CA ILE A 73 12.09 6.67 -11.96
C ILE A 73 11.77 7.26 -10.60
N PRO A 74 11.07 8.41 -10.55
CA PRO A 74 10.72 9.01 -9.26
C PRO A 74 9.88 8.08 -8.41
N LEU A 75 10.08 8.14 -7.10
CA LEU A 75 9.33 7.27 -6.19
C LEU A 75 7.83 7.43 -6.35
N MET A 76 7.36 8.67 -6.55
CA MET A 76 5.92 8.89 -6.70
C MET A 76 5.37 8.15 -7.90
N ASP A 77 6.11 8.11 -9.00
CA ASP A 77 5.67 7.39 -10.18
C ASP A 77 5.60 5.88 -9.92
N LEU A 78 6.58 5.37 -9.20
CA LEU A 78 6.57 3.95 -8.84
C LEU A 78 5.37 3.61 -7.97
N ILE A 79 5.04 4.50 -7.04
CA ILE A 79 3.88 4.29 -6.17
C ILE A 79 2.60 4.30 -6.97
N GLN A 80 2.47 5.24 -7.90
CA GLN A 80 1.26 5.34 -8.71
C GLN A 80 1.07 4.11 -9.57
N GLU A 81 2.14 3.62 -10.18
CA GLU A 81 2.05 2.40 -10.97
C GLU A 81 1.68 1.20 -10.09
N GLY A 82 2.28 1.12 -8.92
CA GLY A 82 1.97 0.03 -8.00
C GLY A 82 0.52 0.07 -7.54
N ASN A 83 0.00 1.27 -7.29
CA ASN A 83 -1.38 1.41 -6.85
C ASN A 83 -2.37 0.99 -7.92
N ILE A 84 -2.09 1.30 -9.17
CA ILE A 84 -2.95 0.88 -10.26
C ILE A 84 -2.98 -0.64 -10.35
N GLY A 85 -1.80 -1.27 -10.27
CA GLY A 85 -1.72 -2.71 -10.28
C GLY A 85 -2.43 -3.34 -9.09
N LEU A 86 -2.30 -2.71 -7.92
CA LEU A 86 -2.94 -3.20 -6.71
C LEU A 86 -4.46 -3.17 -6.83
N MET A 87 -4.99 -2.08 -7.36
CA MET A 87 -6.44 -1.97 -7.51
C MET A 87 -6.99 -3.08 -8.39
N ARG A 88 -6.28 -3.38 -9.48
CA ARG A 88 -6.68 -4.48 -10.36
C ARG A 88 -6.60 -5.82 -9.65
N ALA A 89 -5.55 -6.00 -8.86
CA ALA A 89 -5.37 -7.26 -8.13
C ALA A 89 -6.47 -7.46 -7.11
N VAL A 90 -6.86 -6.41 -6.41
CA VAL A 90 -7.91 -6.50 -5.40
C VAL A 90 -9.23 -6.89 -6.04
N GLU A 91 -9.52 -6.33 -7.21
CA GLU A 91 -10.77 -6.64 -7.90
C GLU A 91 -10.83 -8.10 -8.35
N LYS A 92 -9.68 -8.68 -8.67
CA LYS A 92 -9.63 -10.03 -9.21
C LYS A 92 -9.24 -11.09 -8.19
N TYR A 93 -8.76 -10.65 -7.03
CA TYR A 93 -8.22 -11.59 -6.06
C TYR A 93 -9.32 -12.39 -5.39
N ASP A 94 -9.05 -13.69 -5.25
CA ASP A 94 -9.99 -14.60 -4.57
C ASP A 94 -9.43 -14.86 -3.18
N PHE A 95 -10.03 -14.21 -2.18
CA PHE A 95 -9.54 -14.30 -0.81
C PHE A 95 -9.87 -15.63 -0.14
N THR A 96 -10.62 -16.48 -0.82
CA THR A 96 -10.96 -17.78 -0.25
C THR A 96 -9.90 -18.84 -0.52
N LYS A 97 -8.93 -18.53 -1.32
CA LYS A 97 -7.85 -19.47 -1.63
C LYS A 97 -6.69 -19.41 -0.67
#